data_0a58642d98d4c3327c8e6e6734701f9c
#
_entry.id   0a58642d98d4c3327c8e6e6734701f9c
#
_cell.length_a   1.000
_cell.length_b   1.000
_cell.length_c   1.000
_cell.angle_alpha   90.00
_cell.angle_beta   90.00
_cell.angle_gamma   90.00
#
_symmetry.space_group_name_H-M   'P 1'
#
loop_
_entity.id
_entity.type
_entity.pdbx_description
1 polymer ?
#
loop_
_entity_poly.entity_id
_entity_poly.type
_entity_poly.pdbx_seq_one_letter_code
_entity_poly.pdbx_strand_id
1 'polypeptide(L)'
;TDQDLLDIAAFYSSQIQTNGQAEDDAELLAVGEALYRSGDMKKAIPACTACHSVNGKGNELAGFPSVAGQQKAYLVSTLKAYRSMERDAGDYALVMQAVSQNLSDYEIEALANYMHGLYE
;
A
#
# COMPACT_ATOMS: atom_id res chain seq x y z
N THR A 1 7.08 -0.64 28.02
CA THR A 1 7.69 -1.98 28.07
C THR A 1 7.38 -2.75 26.79
N ASP A 2 8.09 -3.83 26.56
CA ASP A 2 7.81 -4.71 25.42
C ASP A 2 6.39 -5.29 25.51
N GLN A 3 5.94 -5.62 26.72
CA GLN A 3 4.57 -6.11 26.92
C GLN A 3 3.54 -5.04 26.59
N ASP A 4 3.80 -3.78 26.90
CA ASP A 4 2.91 -2.68 26.54
C ASP A 4 2.79 -2.54 25.03
N LEU A 5 3.90 -2.68 24.30
CA LEU A 5 3.89 -2.65 22.83
C LEU A 5 3.08 -3.80 22.25
N LEU A 6 3.22 -5.01 22.81
CA LEU A 6 2.45 -6.17 22.37
C LEU A 6 0.96 -5.97 22.63
N ASP A 7 0.60 -5.42 23.79
CA ASP A 7 -0.80 -5.18 24.17
C ASP A 7 -1.44 -4.13 23.24
N ILE A 8 -0.72 -3.05 22.92
CA ILE A 8 -1.19 -2.02 22.01
C ILE A 8 -1.38 -2.60 20.59
N ALA A 9 -0.41 -3.37 20.13
CA ALA A 9 -0.48 -4.01 18.82
C ALA A 9 -1.68 -4.98 18.75
N ALA A 10 -1.89 -5.77 19.77
CA ALA A 10 -3.02 -6.70 19.85
C ALA A 10 -4.36 -5.97 19.83
N PHE A 11 -4.46 -4.86 20.56
CA PHE A 11 -5.68 -4.05 20.60
C PHE A 11 -6.03 -3.53 19.20
N TYR A 12 -5.07 -2.90 18.51
CA TYR A 12 -5.32 -2.37 17.17
C TYR A 12 -5.57 -3.47 16.15
N SER A 13 -4.87 -4.62 16.26
CA SER A 13 -5.11 -5.76 15.37
C SER A 13 -6.50 -6.36 15.52
N SER A 14 -7.11 -6.23 16.70
CA SER A 14 -8.46 -6.72 16.96
C SER A 14 -9.56 -5.83 16.42
N GLN A 15 -9.22 -4.60 16.01
CA GLN A 15 -10.21 -3.66 15.51
C GLN A 15 -10.64 -4.05 14.08
N ILE A 16 -11.93 -3.85 13.80
CA ILE A 16 -12.46 -4.07 12.46
C ILE A 16 -12.07 -2.87 11.60
N GLN A 17 -11.42 -3.14 10.48
CA GLN A 17 -11.07 -2.08 9.51
C GLN A 17 -12.32 -1.56 8.82
N THR A 18 -12.38 -0.25 8.62
CA THR A 18 -13.41 0.36 7.79
C THR A 18 -13.03 0.21 6.32
N ASN A 19 -14.04 -0.01 5.49
CA ASN A 19 -13.84 0.01 4.04
C ASN A 19 -13.82 1.45 3.54
N GLY A 20 -12.99 1.69 2.52
CA GLY A 20 -13.03 2.94 1.79
C GLY A 20 -13.82 2.78 0.49
N GLN A 21 -13.89 3.85 -0.26
CA GLN A 21 -14.48 3.85 -1.59
C GLN A 21 -13.62 4.69 -2.52
N ALA A 22 -13.16 4.08 -3.62
CA ALA A 22 -12.38 4.77 -4.62
C ALA A 22 -13.22 5.85 -5.32
N GLU A 23 -12.58 6.92 -5.77
CA GLU A 23 -13.22 7.91 -6.62
C GLU A 23 -13.68 7.28 -7.93
N ASP A 24 -14.83 7.70 -8.42
CA ASP A 24 -15.41 7.21 -9.67
C ASP A 24 -14.80 7.95 -10.86
N ASP A 25 -13.53 7.71 -11.09
CA ASP A 25 -12.74 8.20 -12.22
C ASP A 25 -12.21 6.97 -12.96
N ALA A 26 -12.80 6.68 -14.11
CA ALA A 26 -12.52 5.44 -14.85
C ALA A 26 -11.06 5.32 -15.26
N GLU A 27 -10.42 6.42 -15.68
CA GLU A 27 -9.01 6.41 -16.06
C GLU A 27 -8.11 6.18 -14.86
N LEU A 28 -8.35 6.88 -13.77
CA LEU A 28 -7.58 6.76 -12.54
C LEU A 28 -7.71 5.34 -11.97
N LEU A 29 -8.92 4.78 -11.95
CA LEU A 29 -9.16 3.41 -11.51
C LEU A 29 -8.44 2.40 -12.41
N ALA A 30 -8.47 2.57 -13.72
CA ALA A 30 -7.82 1.65 -14.66
C ALA A 30 -6.31 1.64 -14.47
N VAL A 31 -5.70 2.80 -14.31
CA VAL A 31 -4.25 2.92 -14.05
C VAL A 31 -3.90 2.27 -12.71
N GLY A 32 -4.63 2.58 -11.67
CA GLY A 32 -4.41 2.01 -10.33
C GLY A 32 -4.54 0.50 -10.33
N GLU A 33 -5.59 -0.03 -10.95
CA GLU A 33 -5.81 -1.49 -11.05
C GLU A 33 -4.67 -2.17 -11.80
N ALA A 34 -4.28 -1.63 -12.96
CA ALA A 34 -3.22 -2.22 -13.78
C ALA A 34 -1.90 -2.26 -13.03
N LEU A 35 -1.52 -1.16 -12.38
CA LEU A 35 -0.27 -1.10 -11.60
C LEU A 35 -0.33 -2.03 -10.38
N TYR A 36 -1.44 -2.02 -9.68
CA TYR A 36 -1.59 -2.85 -8.48
C TYR A 36 -1.50 -4.34 -8.81
N ARG A 37 -2.21 -4.78 -9.86
CA ARG A 37 -2.30 -6.20 -10.22
C ARG A 37 -1.12 -6.70 -11.04
N SER A 38 -0.58 -5.88 -11.92
CA SER A 38 0.41 -6.32 -12.92
C SER A 38 1.72 -5.55 -12.86
N GLY A 39 1.74 -4.37 -12.23
CA GLY A 39 2.90 -3.50 -12.30
C GLY A 39 3.11 -2.95 -13.70
N ASP A 40 4.32 -2.46 -13.96
CA ASP A 40 4.74 -1.99 -15.27
C ASP A 40 6.20 -2.42 -15.48
N MET A 41 6.41 -3.48 -16.23
CA MET A 41 7.75 -4.03 -16.44
C MET A 41 8.68 -3.09 -17.20
N LYS A 42 8.12 -2.24 -18.07
CA LYS A 42 8.92 -1.26 -18.83
C LYS A 42 9.52 -0.20 -17.92
N LYS A 43 8.82 0.13 -16.85
CA LYS A 43 9.26 1.10 -15.85
C LYS A 43 9.89 0.44 -14.62
N ALA A 44 10.03 -0.87 -14.62
CA ALA A 44 10.51 -1.64 -13.48
C ALA A 44 9.68 -1.44 -12.21
N ILE A 45 8.36 -1.38 -12.39
CA ILE A 45 7.40 -1.28 -11.28
C ILE A 45 6.80 -2.67 -11.05
N PRO A 46 7.10 -3.34 -9.92
CA PRO A 46 6.52 -4.64 -9.63
C PRO A 46 5.06 -4.54 -9.23
N ALA A 47 4.33 -5.65 -9.40
CA ALA A 47 2.92 -5.71 -8.98
C ALA A 47 2.80 -5.70 -7.46
N CYS A 48 1.94 -4.85 -6.94
CA CYS A 48 1.69 -4.74 -5.50
C CYS A 48 1.07 -6.01 -4.92
N THR A 49 0.27 -6.72 -5.73
CA THR A 49 -0.38 -7.97 -5.34
C THR A 49 0.59 -9.04 -4.90
N ALA A 50 1.83 -9.01 -5.39
CA ALA A 50 2.83 -10.04 -5.04
C ALA A 50 3.08 -10.12 -3.54
N CYS A 51 3.01 -8.99 -2.84
CA CYS A 51 3.24 -8.92 -1.40
C CYS A 51 1.95 -8.59 -0.63
N HIS A 52 1.14 -7.68 -1.15
CA HIS A 52 -0.03 -7.16 -0.45
C HIS A 52 -1.33 -7.92 -0.75
N SER A 53 -1.26 -8.97 -1.57
CA SER A 53 -2.38 -9.81 -2.04
C SER A 53 -3.37 -9.09 -2.95
N VAL A 54 -4.22 -9.85 -3.62
CA VAL A 54 -5.16 -9.32 -4.62
C VAL A 54 -6.18 -8.36 -4.00
N ASN A 55 -6.61 -8.66 -2.80
CA ASN A 55 -7.59 -7.83 -2.09
C ASN A 55 -6.97 -6.81 -1.11
N GLY A 56 -5.66 -6.68 -1.11
CA GLY A 56 -4.96 -5.73 -0.25
C GLY A 56 -4.84 -6.15 1.21
N LYS A 57 -5.14 -7.42 1.52
CA LYS A 57 -5.08 -7.92 2.89
C LYS A 57 -3.65 -8.01 3.44
N GLY A 58 -2.68 -8.15 2.54
CA GLY A 58 -1.30 -8.37 2.93
C GLY A 58 -1.03 -9.80 3.34
N ASN A 59 0.07 -9.99 4.03
CA ASN A 59 0.46 -11.29 4.60
C ASN A 59 1.12 -11.05 5.94
N GLU A 60 0.37 -11.27 6.99
CA GLU A 60 0.81 -11.01 8.37
C GLU A 60 2.06 -11.82 8.74
N LEU A 61 2.09 -13.08 8.35
CA LEU A 61 3.22 -13.97 8.67
C LEU A 61 4.51 -13.55 7.97
N ALA A 62 4.41 -13.00 6.78
CA ALA A 62 5.56 -12.50 6.03
C ALA A 62 5.93 -11.04 6.39
N GLY A 63 5.11 -10.37 7.18
CA GLY A 63 5.33 -8.99 7.55
C GLY A 63 4.89 -7.97 6.50
N PHE A 64 4.07 -8.39 5.54
CA PHE A 64 3.52 -7.50 4.51
C PHE A 64 2.18 -6.93 4.98
N PRO A 65 2.08 -5.61 5.17
CA PRO A 65 0.88 -5.03 5.78
C PRO A 65 -0.32 -5.05 4.86
N SER A 66 -1.51 -5.01 5.47
CA SER A 66 -2.75 -4.73 4.77
C SER A 66 -2.76 -3.28 4.28
N VAL A 67 -3.16 -3.08 3.04
CA VAL A 67 -3.32 -1.74 2.44
C VAL A 67 -4.77 -1.46 2.05
N ALA A 68 -5.62 -2.47 2.11
CA ALA A 68 -7.03 -2.35 1.75
C ALA A 68 -7.74 -1.35 2.64
N GLY A 69 -8.44 -0.40 2.05
CA GLY A 69 -9.23 0.59 2.79
C GLY A 69 -8.42 1.64 3.51
N GLN A 70 -7.09 1.66 3.38
CA GLN A 70 -6.24 2.66 4.01
C GLN A 70 -6.58 4.06 3.46
N GLN A 71 -6.39 5.08 4.28
CA GLN A 71 -6.69 6.46 3.88
C GLN A 71 -5.86 6.87 2.66
N LYS A 72 -6.52 7.41 1.65
CA LYS A 72 -5.88 7.80 0.38
C LYS A 72 -4.72 8.76 0.60
N ALA A 73 -4.93 9.80 1.40
CA ALA A 73 -3.89 10.80 1.68
C ALA A 73 -2.66 10.18 2.36
N TYR A 74 -2.87 9.22 3.27
CA TYR A 74 -1.80 8.50 3.92
C TYR A 74 -1.02 7.64 2.92
N LEU A 75 -1.73 6.93 2.03
CA LEU A 75 -1.10 6.12 0.99
C LEU A 75 -0.25 6.97 0.05
N VAL A 76 -0.78 8.12 -0.38
CA VAL A 76 -0.04 9.05 -1.25
C VAL A 76 1.25 9.52 -0.57
N SER A 77 1.14 10.03 0.66
CA SER A 77 2.31 10.53 1.38
C SER A 77 3.33 9.43 1.67
N THR A 78 2.85 8.23 1.98
CA THR A 78 3.72 7.07 2.27
C THR A 78 4.48 6.62 1.03
N LEU A 79 3.82 6.48 -0.11
CA LEU A 79 4.49 6.10 -1.36
C LEU A 79 5.51 7.15 -1.79
N LYS A 80 5.18 8.43 -1.63
CA LYS A 80 6.13 9.52 -1.90
C LYS A 80 7.33 9.48 -0.96
N ALA A 81 7.10 9.18 0.33
CA ALA A 81 8.18 9.08 1.31
C ALA A 81 9.11 7.89 1.02
N TYR A 82 8.59 6.77 0.57
CA TYR A 82 9.42 5.66 0.09
C TYR A 82 10.17 6.03 -1.19
N ARG A 83 9.52 6.70 -2.12
CA ARG A 83 10.16 7.14 -3.38
C ARG A 83 11.33 8.08 -3.11
N SER A 84 11.18 9.01 -2.18
CA SER A 84 12.23 9.97 -1.79
C SER A 84 13.26 9.38 -0.82
N MET A 85 13.03 8.15 -0.36
CA MET A 85 13.87 7.46 0.64
C MET A 85 13.82 8.07 2.04
N GLU A 86 12.90 8.98 2.31
CA GLU A 86 12.70 9.54 3.65
C GLU A 86 12.18 8.49 4.63
N ARG A 87 11.33 7.58 4.16
CA ARG A 87 10.84 6.47 4.96
C ARG A 87 11.76 5.28 4.80
N ASP A 88 12.55 4.99 5.83
CA ASP A 88 13.61 3.99 5.79
C ASP A 88 13.61 3.05 7.02
N ALA A 89 12.59 3.14 7.87
CA ALA A 89 12.50 2.34 9.08
C ALA A 89 11.97 0.94 8.78
N GLY A 90 12.60 -0.07 9.39
CA GLY A 90 12.18 -1.47 9.30
C GLY A 90 12.90 -2.24 8.20
N ASP A 91 12.84 -3.55 8.30
CA ASP A 91 13.61 -4.46 7.42
C ASP A 91 13.14 -4.42 5.97
N TYR A 92 11.86 -4.09 5.73
CA TYR A 92 11.29 -4.07 4.39
C TYR A 92 11.25 -2.68 3.75
N ALA A 93 11.80 -1.66 4.41
CA ALA A 93 11.82 -0.31 3.87
C ALA A 93 12.52 -0.25 2.51
N LEU A 94 13.65 -0.96 2.37
CA LEU A 94 14.38 -1.02 1.10
C LEU A 94 13.54 -1.61 -0.04
N VAL A 95 12.69 -2.59 0.27
CA VAL A 95 11.80 -3.20 -0.72
C VAL A 95 10.80 -2.17 -1.22
N MET A 96 10.13 -1.48 -0.31
CA MET A 96 9.15 -0.45 -0.69
C MET A 96 9.79 0.76 -1.36
N GLN A 97 11.01 1.13 -0.98
CA GLN A 97 11.77 2.15 -1.68
C GLN A 97 12.02 1.76 -3.14
N ALA A 98 12.46 0.52 -3.37
CA ALA A 98 12.69 0.01 -4.71
C ALA A 98 11.41 -0.04 -5.54
N VAL A 99 10.31 -0.49 -4.94
CA VAL A 99 8.99 -0.53 -5.58
C VAL A 99 8.55 0.85 -6.02
N SER A 100 8.80 1.87 -5.19
CA SER A 100 8.26 3.22 -5.39
C SER A 100 9.11 4.12 -6.28
N GLN A 101 10.36 3.73 -6.57
CA GLN A 101 11.34 4.59 -7.24
C GLN A 101 10.87 5.18 -8.56
N ASN A 102 10.18 4.38 -9.35
CA ASN A 102 9.82 4.77 -10.72
C ASN A 102 8.35 5.18 -10.88
N LEU A 103 7.64 5.31 -9.74
CA LEU A 103 6.26 5.77 -9.76
C LEU A 103 6.20 7.29 -10.00
N SER A 104 5.36 7.72 -10.93
CA SER A 104 5.02 9.14 -11.09
C SER A 104 4.02 9.57 -10.02
N ASP A 105 3.86 10.87 -9.85
CA ASP A 105 2.85 11.41 -8.92
C ASP A 105 1.44 10.93 -9.28
N TYR A 106 1.11 10.91 -10.57
CA TYR A 106 -0.19 10.41 -11.04
C TYR A 106 -0.37 8.92 -10.71
N GLU A 107 0.65 8.12 -10.92
CA GLU A 107 0.62 6.68 -10.62
C GLU A 107 0.47 6.43 -9.13
N ILE A 108 1.12 7.22 -8.30
CA ILE A 108 0.95 7.14 -6.83
C ILE A 108 -0.49 7.46 -6.45
N GLU A 109 -1.06 8.50 -7.04
CA GLU A 109 -2.45 8.86 -6.77
C GLU A 109 -3.42 7.77 -7.22
N ALA A 110 -3.19 7.21 -8.39
CA ALA A 110 -4.00 6.11 -8.94
C ALA A 110 -3.94 4.87 -8.05
N LEU A 111 -2.75 4.49 -7.62
CA LEU A 111 -2.55 3.37 -6.69
C LEU A 111 -3.23 3.61 -5.35
N ALA A 112 -3.06 4.80 -4.79
CA ALA A 112 -3.66 5.15 -3.50
C ALA A 112 -5.19 5.11 -3.58
N ASN A 113 -5.76 5.62 -4.66
CA ASN A 113 -7.21 5.57 -4.88
C ASN A 113 -7.71 4.14 -5.00
N TYR A 114 -7.00 3.31 -5.76
CA TYR A 114 -7.36 1.91 -5.95
C TYR A 114 -7.29 1.14 -4.63
N MET A 115 -6.19 1.26 -3.89
CA MET A 115 -6.01 0.57 -2.61
C MET A 115 -7.03 1.04 -1.57
N HIS A 116 -7.37 2.31 -1.56
CA HIS A 116 -8.40 2.84 -0.65
C HIS A 116 -9.75 2.16 -0.88
N GLY A 117 -10.07 1.82 -2.11
CA GLY A 117 -11.31 1.15 -2.46
C GLY A 117 -11.29 -0.37 -2.33
N LEU A 118 -10.14 -0.98 -2.04
CA LEU A 118 -10.06 -2.42 -1.83
C LEU A 118 -10.66 -2.81 -0.47
N TYR A 119 -11.23 -3.99 -0.42
CA TYR A 119 -11.71 -4.58 0.84
C TYR A 119 -11.47 -6.08 0.84
N GLU A 120 -11.34 -6.61 2.04
CA GLU A 120 -11.11 -8.04 2.28
C GLU A 120 -12.35 -8.88 2.03
#